data_4847d544a37d869f0b2a31989fc0ffce
#
_entry.id   4847d544a37d869f0b2a31989fc0ffce
#
_cell.length_a   1.000
_cell.length_b   1.000
_cell.length_c   1.000
_cell.angle_alpha   90.00
_cell.angle_beta   90.00
_cell.angle_gamma   90.00
#
_symmetry.space_group_name_H-M   'P 1'
#
loop_
_entity.id
_entity.type
_entity.pdbx_description
1 polymer ?
#
loop_
_entity_poly.entity_id
_entity_poly.type
_entity_poly.pdbx_seq_one_letter_code
_entity_poly.pdbx_strand_id
1 'polypeptide(L)'
;MNVFDILDRLVAFPSVAGRANGDIASWIEAHLAEQGAKVTLLPGPEGDRSNLFATIGPIDVSGYILSGHMDVVPAGEPQWSSAPFTLRREGERFYGRGTTDMKGFLAAALAAVPHLAGLRLARPIHLAFSYDEEIGCRGVPHLIARLPELCAKPLGVIVGEPSGMRAVRGHKGKAAARVIVKGRSGHSSRPDLGLNAIHAMADVLSAAVIEAERLRHGPFDTTFEPPYSSLQAGVIAGGQSVNIIPDTCALDLEARAIPRVDPASLLAPIKACAETVTAEGFQVEWMPISAYPALSLPQDAALAGLLHELTGEAPLAAVSYGTEAGLYQAAGFDAIICGPGDISRAHKPDEYILASELAACQRIIEALGARCSA
;
A
#
# COMPACT_ATOMS: atom_id res chain seq x y z
N MET A 1 7.18 -24.79 10.97
CA MET A 1 6.46 -23.87 11.87
C MET A 1 5.01 -23.81 11.45
N ASN A 2 4.06 -23.68 12.37
CA ASN A 2 2.65 -23.42 12.04
C ASN A 2 2.40 -21.93 11.77
N VAL A 3 1.22 -21.56 11.27
CA VAL A 3 0.89 -20.18 10.89
C VAL A 3 1.00 -19.19 12.06
N PHE A 4 0.71 -19.62 13.29
CA PHE A 4 0.76 -18.76 14.48
C PHE A 4 2.20 -18.50 14.93
N ASP A 5 3.09 -19.51 14.85
CA ASP A 5 4.52 -19.36 15.15
C ASP A 5 5.19 -18.42 14.14
N ILE A 6 4.79 -18.51 12.87
CA ILE A 6 5.29 -17.63 11.81
C ILE A 6 4.81 -16.20 12.03
N LEU A 7 3.52 -16.02 12.38
CA LEU A 7 2.97 -14.70 12.67
C LEU A 7 3.68 -14.05 13.87
N ASP A 8 3.91 -14.82 14.96
CA ASP A 8 4.64 -14.34 16.13
C ASP A 8 6.04 -13.84 15.74
N ARG A 9 6.74 -14.60 14.91
CA ARG A 9 8.06 -14.21 14.44
C ARG A 9 8.02 -12.97 13.54
N LEU A 10 7.04 -12.86 12.63
CA LEU A 10 6.90 -11.70 11.75
C LEU A 10 6.56 -10.42 12.53
N VAL A 11 5.65 -10.51 13.51
CA VAL A 11 5.27 -9.38 14.36
C VAL A 11 6.46 -8.88 15.18
N ALA A 12 7.32 -9.77 15.64
CA ALA A 12 8.51 -9.41 16.40
C ALA A 12 9.54 -8.54 15.63
N PHE A 13 9.45 -8.46 14.30
CA PHE A 13 10.24 -7.52 13.52
C PHE A 13 9.54 -6.15 13.46
N PRO A 14 10.10 -5.08 14.04
CA PRO A 14 9.55 -3.73 13.95
C PRO A 14 9.87 -3.09 12.58
N SER A 15 9.41 -3.72 11.50
CA SER A 15 9.63 -3.32 10.10
C SER A 15 8.78 -2.10 9.73
N VAL A 16 8.97 -0.99 10.44
CA VAL A 16 8.24 0.26 10.18
C VAL A 16 8.65 0.84 8.82
N ALA A 17 7.65 1.24 8.02
CA ALA A 17 7.86 1.85 6.71
C ALA A 17 8.88 3.01 6.74
N GLY A 18 9.71 3.11 5.70
CA GLY A 18 10.78 4.10 5.62
C GLY A 18 12.05 3.72 6.38
N ARG A 19 12.15 2.51 6.94
CA ARG A 19 13.33 2.00 7.65
C ARG A 19 13.90 0.75 6.99
N ALA A 20 15.15 0.43 7.31
CA ALA A 20 15.78 -0.81 6.87
C ALA A 20 14.93 -2.04 7.23
N ASN A 21 14.77 -2.97 6.29
CA ASN A 21 13.96 -4.18 6.45
C ASN A 21 14.79 -5.49 6.35
N GLY A 22 16.12 -5.39 6.41
CA GLY A 22 17.03 -6.52 6.23
C GLY A 22 16.73 -7.71 7.14
N ASP A 23 16.39 -7.45 8.41
CA ASP A 23 16.14 -8.52 9.40
C ASP A 23 14.93 -9.38 9.01
N ILE A 24 13.79 -8.77 8.67
CA ILE A 24 12.59 -9.52 8.26
C ILE A 24 12.80 -10.20 6.91
N ALA A 25 13.42 -9.50 5.93
CA ALA A 25 13.67 -10.05 4.61
C ALA A 25 14.61 -11.27 4.67
N SER A 26 15.71 -11.19 5.43
CA SER A 26 16.67 -12.30 5.61
C SER A 26 16.04 -13.48 6.34
N TRP A 27 15.19 -13.23 7.34
CA TRP A 27 14.49 -14.31 8.02
C TRP A 27 13.51 -15.04 7.09
N ILE A 28 12.73 -14.30 6.28
CA ILE A 28 11.81 -14.90 5.31
C ILE A 28 12.59 -15.66 4.24
N GLU A 29 13.70 -15.11 3.74
CA GLU A 29 14.59 -15.79 2.78
C GLU A 29 15.07 -17.13 3.32
N ALA A 30 15.62 -17.16 4.53
CA ALA A 30 16.12 -18.39 5.17
C ALA A 30 14.99 -19.41 5.35
N HIS A 31 13.82 -18.97 5.85
CA HIS A 31 12.66 -19.83 6.05
C HIS A 31 12.18 -20.49 4.75
N LEU A 32 12.14 -19.73 3.65
CA LEU A 32 11.72 -20.22 2.33
C LEU A 32 12.78 -21.15 1.71
N ALA A 33 14.05 -20.83 1.87
CA ALA A 33 15.16 -21.65 1.36
C ALA A 33 15.20 -23.04 2.04
N GLU A 34 14.92 -23.11 3.35
CA GLU A 34 14.78 -24.37 4.09
C GLU A 34 13.66 -25.28 3.54
N GLN A 35 12.63 -24.68 2.90
CA GLN A 35 11.52 -25.40 2.27
C GLN A 35 11.78 -25.71 0.78
N GLY A 36 12.97 -25.41 0.27
CA GLY A 36 13.37 -25.67 -1.11
C GLY A 36 12.83 -24.67 -2.15
N ALA A 37 12.28 -23.53 -1.72
CA ALA A 37 11.89 -22.47 -2.63
C ALA A 37 13.11 -21.75 -3.21
N LYS A 38 13.05 -21.35 -4.49
CA LYS A 38 14.07 -20.47 -5.08
C LYS A 38 13.77 -19.04 -4.69
N VAL A 39 14.65 -18.44 -3.89
CA VAL A 39 14.47 -17.08 -3.35
C VAL A 39 15.45 -16.11 -3.99
N THR A 40 15.02 -14.87 -4.21
CA THR A 40 15.83 -13.76 -4.70
C THR A 40 15.47 -12.51 -3.90
N LEU A 41 16.45 -11.93 -3.19
CA LEU A 41 16.33 -10.59 -2.63
C LEU A 41 16.62 -9.55 -3.74
N LEU A 42 15.80 -8.51 -3.77
CA LEU A 42 15.86 -7.43 -4.75
C LEU A 42 16.08 -6.11 -4.02
N PRO A 43 17.34 -5.67 -3.83
CA PRO A 43 17.65 -4.42 -3.17
C PRO A 43 16.97 -3.22 -3.84
N GLY A 44 16.40 -2.34 -3.04
CA GLY A 44 15.86 -1.07 -3.48
C GLY A 44 16.95 -0.01 -3.68
N PRO A 45 16.61 1.12 -4.32
CA PRO A 45 17.56 2.22 -4.58
C PRO A 45 18.04 2.89 -3.29
N GLU A 46 17.33 2.73 -2.18
CA GLU A 46 17.71 3.25 -0.87
C GLU A 46 18.94 2.54 -0.29
N GLY A 47 19.20 1.29 -0.73
CA GLY A 47 20.36 0.49 -0.35
C GLY A 47 20.22 -0.27 0.99
N ASP A 48 19.24 0.08 1.81
CA ASP A 48 18.98 -0.52 3.13
C ASP A 48 17.66 -1.33 3.20
N ARG A 49 16.94 -1.41 2.08
CA ARG A 49 15.65 -2.11 1.92
C ARG A 49 15.67 -3.03 0.73
N SER A 50 14.92 -4.12 0.82
CA SER A 50 14.82 -5.11 -0.26
C SER A 50 13.39 -5.63 -0.39
N ASN A 51 12.96 -5.83 -1.63
CA ASN A 51 11.86 -6.73 -1.93
C ASN A 51 12.38 -8.18 -1.90
N LEU A 52 11.44 -9.12 -1.79
CA LEU A 52 11.74 -10.55 -1.86
C LEU A 52 10.84 -11.18 -2.92
N PHE A 53 11.42 -12.02 -3.78
CA PHE A 53 10.69 -12.86 -4.72
C PHE A 53 11.08 -14.32 -4.53
N ALA A 54 10.08 -15.20 -4.37
CA ALA A 54 10.31 -16.63 -4.25
C ALA A 54 9.42 -17.42 -5.18
N THR A 55 9.89 -18.59 -5.61
CA THR A 55 9.16 -19.48 -6.53
C THR A 55 9.08 -20.88 -5.97
N ILE A 56 7.87 -21.44 -5.93
CA ILE A 56 7.56 -22.84 -5.64
C ILE A 56 7.03 -23.48 -6.93
N GLY A 57 7.71 -24.49 -7.44
CA GLY A 57 7.39 -25.17 -8.72
C GLY A 57 8.23 -24.69 -9.90
N PRO A 58 7.81 -24.96 -11.16
CA PRO A 58 8.55 -24.65 -12.37
C PRO A 58 8.58 -23.14 -12.65
N ILE A 59 9.73 -22.57 -13.10
CA ILE A 59 9.91 -21.12 -13.27
C ILE A 59 9.58 -20.60 -14.67
N ASP A 60 9.52 -21.46 -15.65
CA ASP A 60 9.41 -21.18 -17.09
C ASP A 60 8.00 -21.32 -17.65
N VAL A 61 7.02 -21.56 -16.79
CA VAL A 61 5.59 -21.58 -17.10
C VAL A 61 4.83 -20.54 -16.29
N SER A 62 3.71 -20.06 -16.86
CA SER A 62 2.86 -19.07 -16.19
C SER A 62 2.18 -19.67 -14.96
N GLY A 63 2.26 -18.96 -13.83
CA GLY A 63 1.64 -19.30 -12.57
C GLY A 63 0.98 -18.10 -11.90
N TYR A 64 0.81 -18.13 -10.58
CA TYR A 64 0.19 -17.05 -9.81
C TYR A 64 1.20 -16.41 -8.86
N ILE A 65 1.06 -15.12 -8.63
CA ILE A 65 1.83 -14.37 -7.63
C ILE A 65 0.93 -14.08 -6.43
N LEU A 66 1.41 -14.42 -5.24
CA LEU A 66 0.89 -13.96 -3.95
C LEU A 66 1.74 -12.77 -3.51
N SER A 67 1.15 -11.58 -3.53
CA SER A 67 1.84 -10.31 -3.23
C SER A 67 1.42 -9.76 -1.88
N GLY A 68 2.38 -9.21 -1.15
CA GLY A 68 2.13 -8.52 0.11
C GLY A 68 3.33 -7.71 0.57
N HIS A 69 3.12 -6.78 1.51
CA HIS A 69 4.18 -5.95 2.05
C HIS A 69 4.69 -6.43 3.41
N MET A 70 5.98 -6.23 3.66
CA MET A 70 6.67 -6.60 4.90
C MET A 70 6.67 -5.47 5.94
N ASP A 71 6.43 -4.25 5.50
CA ASP A 71 6.42 -3.07 6.35
C ASP A 71 5.09 -2.89 7.08
N VAL A 72 5.09 -1.99 8.04
CA VAL A 72 3.93 -1.61 8.86
C VAL A 72 3.99 -0.13 9.18
N VAL A 73 2.83 0.49 9.47
CA VAL A 73 2.79 1.85 10.01
C VAL A 73 3.44 1.92 11.40
N PRO A 74 3.90 3.10 11.84
CA PRO A 74 4.38 3.30 13.21
C PRO A 74 3.35 2.83 14.25
N ALA A 75 3.81 2.46 15.44
CA ALA A 75 3.00 1.98 16.55
C ALA A 75 3.37 2.72 17.87
N GLY A 76 3.39 4.04 17.79
CA GLY A 76 3.74 4.92 18.91
C GLY A 76 2.54 5.42 19.72
N GLU A 77 1.32 4.98 19.42
CA GLU A 77 0.11 5.41 20.09
C GLU A 77 0.07 4.92 21.54
N PRO A 78 -0.25 5.79 22.51
CA PRO A 78 -0.24 5.43 23.94
C PRO A 78 -1.37 4.46 24.35
N GLN A 79 -2.35 4.22 23.47
CA GLN A 79 -3.52 3.39 23.74
C GLN A 79 -3.29 1.89 23.53
N TRP A 80 -2.09 1.45 23.12
CA TRP A 80 -1.77 0.03 23.05
C TRP A 80 -1.84 -0.62 24.44
N SER A 81 -2.62 -1.71 24.55
CA SER A 81 -2.73 -2.46 25.80
C SER A 81 -1.57 -3.43 26.04
N SER A 82 -0.71 -3.65 25.04
CA SER A 82 0.51 -4.48 25.11
C SER A 82 1.56 -3.94 24.15
N ALA A 83 2.80 -4.44 24.23
CA ALA A 83 3.86 -4.07 23.31
C ALA A 83 3.46 -4.42 21.85
N PRO A 84 3.44 -3.45 20.92
CA PRO A 84 2.87 -3.66 19.58
C PRO A 84 3.62 -4.69 18.72
N PHE A 85 4.91 -4.91 19.00
CA PHE A 85 5.77 -5.89 18.30
C PHE A 85 6.00 -7.17 19.10
N THR A 86 5.07 -7.48 20.03
CA THR A 86 5.01 -8.75 20.76
C THR A 86 3.62 -9.34 20.59
N LEU A 87 3.53 -10.45 19.88
CA LEU A 87 2.23 -11.06 19.61
C LEU A 87 1.54 -11.49 20.89
N ARG A 88 0.35 -11.00 21.14
CA ARG A 88 -0.47 -11.35 22.29
C ARG A 88 -1.71 -12.11 21.85
N ARG A 89 -1.97 -13.26 22.44
CA ARG A 89 -3.15 -14.05 22.15
C ARG A 89 -4.20 -13.94 23.25
N GLU A 90 -5.45 -13.67 22.86
CA GLU A 90 -6.63 -13.76 23.71
C GLU A 90 -7.76 -14.52 22.98
N GLY A 91 -7.98 -15.76 23.36
CA GLY A 91 -8.94 -16.62 22.66
C GLY A 91 -8.59 -16.79 21.19
N GLU A 92 -9.49 -16.34 20.31
CA GLU A 92 -9.32 -16.37 18.86
C GLU A 92 -8.55 -15.18 18.29
N ARG A 93 -8.23 -14.17 19.09
CA ARG A 93 -7.58 -12.93 18.64
C ARG A 93 -6.09 -12.96 18.88
N PHE A 94 -5.35 -12.59 17.84
CA PHE A 94 -3.90 -12.37 17.87
C PHE A 94 -3.63 -10.89 17.67
N TYR A 95 -3.19 -10.20 18.73
CA TYR A 95 -2.95 -8.77 18.76
C TYR A 95 -1.48 -8.45 18.46
N GLY A 96 -1.24 -7.43 17.65
CA GLY A 96 0.08 -6.92 17.33
C GLY A 96 0.04 -6.06 16.06
N ARG A 97 0.97 -5.11 15.92
CA ARG A 97 1.07 -4.27 14.73
C ARG A 97 1.40 -5.12 13.50
N GLY A 98 0.62 -4.94 12.42
CA GLY A 98 0.73 -5.67 11.18
C GLY A 98 0.05 -7.05 11.20
N THR A 99 -0.64 -7.44 12.27
CA THR A 99 -1.36 -8.72 12.30
C THR A 99 -2.45 -8.80 11.23
N THR A 100 -3.17 -7.71 11.00
CA THR A 100 -4.17 -7.58 9.94
C THR A 100 -3.55 -7.01 8.66
N ASP A 101 -2.66 -6.01 8.77
CA ASP A 101 -2.11 -5.23 7.65
C ASP A 101 -0.58 -5.29 7.65
N MET A 102 0.09 -6.26 6.90
CA MET A 102 -0.57 -7.44 6.38
C MET A 102 0.26 -8.72 6.66
N LYS A 103 0.99 -8.74 7.82
CA LYS A 103 1.84 -9.89 8.22
C LYS A 103 1.03 -11.18 8.42
N GLY A 104 -0.28 -11.08 8.70
CA GLY A 104 -1.17 -12.23 8.75
C GLY A 104 -1.25 -12.97 7.41
N PHE A 105 -1.34 -12.24 6.30
CA PHE A 105 -1.28 -12.83 4.97
C PHE A 105 0.11 -13.45 4.70
N LEU A 106 1.19 -12.74 5.03
CA LEU A 106 2.54 -13.27 4.87
C LEU A 106 2.71 -14.57 5.66
N ALA A 107 2.20 -14.61 6.91
CA ALA A 107 2.26 -15.81 7.75
C ALA A 107 1.48 -16.98 7.13
N ALA A 108 0.29 -16.75 6.60
CA ALA A 108 -0.51 -17.77 5.93
C ALA A 108 0.18 -18.28 4.65
N ALA A 109 0.76 -17.38 3.85
CA ALA A 109 1.50 -17.74 2.64
C ALA A 109 2.75 -18.58 2.97
N LEU A 110 3.54 -18.15 3.94
CA LEU A 110 4.74 -18.89 4.38
C LEU A 110 4.38 -20.25 5.00
N ALA A 111 3.29 -20.34 5.78
CA ALA A 111 2.83 -21.60 6.37
C ALA A 111 2.33 -22.61 5.33
N ALA A 112 1.84 -22.14 4.18
CA ALA A 112 1.39 -23.00 3.09
C ALA A 112 2.57 -23.59 2.27
N VAL A 113 3.77 -23.00 2.32
CA VAL A 113 4.92 -23.41 1.47
C VAL A 113 5.28 -24.88 1.61
N PRO A 114 5.36 -25.50 2.81
CA PRO A 114 5.64 -26.93 2.92
C PRO A 114 4.63 -27.81 2.19
N HIS A 115 3.33 -27.46 2.24
CA HIS A 115 2.29 -28.17 1.50
C HIS A 115 2.50 -27.99 -0.01
N LEU A 116 2.69 -26.76 -0.48
CA LEU A 116 2.90 -26.45 -1.89
C LEU A 116 4.14 -27.15 -2.46
N ALA A 117 5.24 -27.19 -1.72
CA ALA A 117 6.47 -27.86 -2.11
C ALA A 117 6.33 -29.39 -2.18
N GLY A 118 5.39 -29.97 -1.41
CA GLY A 118 5.03 -31.39 -1.48
C GLY A 118 4.15 -31.79 -2.68
N LEU A 119 3.59 -30.80 -3.39
CA LEU A 119 2.75 -31.03 -4.57
C LEU A 119 3.61 -31.13 -5.85
N ARG A 120 3.15 -31.90 -6.82
CA ARG A 120 3.70 -31.85 -8.19
C ARG A 120 3.03 -30.70 -8.96
N LEU A 121 3.55 -29.48 -8.75
CA LEU A 121 2.99 -28.31 -9.41
C LEU A 121 3.30 -28.31 -10.92
N ALA A 122 2.25 -28.21 -11.74
CA ALA A 122 2.35 -27.95 -13.18
C ALA A 122 2.47 -26.45 -13.47
N ARG A 123 2.05 -25.60 -12.53
CA ARG A 123 2.18 -24.13 -12.57
C ARG A 123 2.77 -23.64 -11.25
N PRO A 124 3.71 -22.71 -11.27
CA PRO A 124 4.32 -22.21 -10.06
C PRO A 124 3.37 -21.32 -9.24
N ILE A 125 3.63 -21.27 -7.94
CA ILE A 125 3.16 -20.20 -7.07
C ILE A 125 4.37 -19.38 -6.67
N HIS A 126 4.31 -18.08 -6.90
CA HIS A 126 5.34 -17.14 -6.54
C HIS A 126 4.90 -16.34 -5.32
N LEU A 127 5.84 -16.00 -4.44
CA LEU A 127 5.67 -15.04 -3.37
C LEU A 127 6.43 -13.77 -3.74
N ALA A 128 5.76 -12.62 -3.71
CA ALA A 128 6.33 -11.32 -4.00
C ALA A 128 6.08 -10.41 -2.80
N PHE A 129 7.10 -10.20 -1.97
CA PHE A 129 6.98 -9.41 -0.76
C PHE A 129 7.73 -8.10 -0.91
N SER A 130 6.99 -7.00 -0.78
CA SER A 130 7.47 -5.64 -0.97
C SER A 130 7.83 -4.95 0.34
N TYR A 131 8.43 -3.78 0.23
CA TYR A 131 8.70 -2.85 1.32
C TYR A 131 8.08 -1.48 1.02
N ASP A 132 7.85 -0.67 2.06
CA ASP A 132 7.35 0.70 1.97
C ASP A 132 6.03 0.84 1.19
N GLU A 133 5.14 -0.13 1.33
CA GLU A 133 3.77 -0.01 0.84
C GLU A 133 3.06 1.13 1.55
N GLU A 134 3.15 1.18 2.88
CA GLU A 134 2.46 2.09 3.80
C GLU A 134 2.79 3.59 3.58
N ILE A 135 3.89 3.87 2.91
CA ILE A 135 4.29 5.24 2.55
C ILE A 135 4.19 5.51 1.04
N GLY A 136 3.34 4.71 0.35
CA GLY A 136 2.93 4.94 -1.03
C GLY A 136 3.47 3.94 -2.02
N CYS A 137 3.52 2.67 -1.66
CA CYS A 137 3.88 1.53 -2.53
C CYS A 137 5.26 1.70 -3.20
N ARG A 138 6.27 2.20 -2.45
CA ARG A 138 7.56 2.62 -3.03
C ARG A 138 8.43 1.46 -3.47
N GLY A 139 8.34 0.31 -2.80
CA GLY A 139 9.18 -0.86 -3.08
C GLY A 139 8.72 -1.66 -4.28
N VAL A 140 7.42 -1.90 -4.39
CA VAL A 140 6.86 -2.82 -5.38
C VAL A 140 7.14 -2.44 -6.85
N PRO A 141 7.25 -1.18 -7.28
CA PRO A 141 7.64 -0.86 -8.66
C PRO A 141 8.99 -1.47 -9.07
N HIS A 142 9.95 -1.51 -8.14
CA HIS A 142 11.27 -2.12 -8.39
C HIS A 142 11.19 -3.65 -8.52
N LEU A 143 10.28 -4.29 -7.79
CA LEU A 143 10.01 -5.72 -7.94
C LEU A 143 9.30 -6.01 -9.27
N ILE A 144 8.24 -5.26 -9.60
CA ILE A 144 7.47 -5.40 -10.84
C ILE A 144 8.37 -5.28 -12.08
N ALA A 145 9.28 -4.31 -12.08
CA ALA A 145 10.23 -4.11 -13.18
C ALA A 145 11.14 -5.32 -13.42
N ARG A 146 11.39 -6.15 -12.40
CA ARG A 146 12.24 -7.35 -12.48
C ARG A 146 11.46 -8.64 -12.78
N LEU A 147 10.11 -8.64 -12.74
CA LEU A 147 9.30 -9.84 -12.99
C LEU A 147 9.65 -10.58 -14.31
N PRO A 148 9.91 -9.88 -15.45
CA PRO A 148 10.26 -10.57 -16.68
C PRO A 148 11.56 -11.39 -16.62
N GLU A 149 12.44 -11.11 -15.65
CA GLU A 149 13.68 -11.83 -15.43
C GLU A 149 13.52 -12.97 -14.39
N LEU A 150 12.47 -12.90 -13.57
CA LEU A 150 12.26 -13.79 -12.43
C LEU A 150 11.32 -14.95 -12.74
N CYS A 151 10.32 -14.73 -13.61
CA CYS A 151 9.30 -15.72 -13.94
C CYS A 151 8.70 -15.50 -15.32
N ALA A 152 8.04 -16.53 -15.88
CA ALA A 152 7.13 -16.35 -17.00
C ALA A 152 5.98 -15.40 -16.64
N LYS A 153 5.38 -14.74 -17.64
CA LYS A 153 4.25 -13.81 -17.38
C LYS A 153 3.19 -14.49 -16.52
N PRO A 154 2.87 -13.94 -15.31
CA PRO A 154 1.91 -14.56 -14.41
C PRO A 154 0.49 -14.57 -15.00
N LEU A 155 -0.30 -15.56 -14.62
CA LEU A 155 -1.73 -15.65 -14.93
C LEU A 155 -2.55 -14.63 -14.11
N GLY A 156 -2.02 -14.20 -12.98
CA GLY A 156 -2.60 -13.20 -12.11
C GLY A 156 -1.81 -12.99 -10.82
N VAL A 157 -2.08 -11.85 -10.20
CA VAL A 157 -1.48 -11.42 -8.93
C VAL A 157 -2.58 -11.29 -7.89
N ILE A 158 -2.43 -11.96 -6.77
CA ILE A 158 -3.33 -11.89 -5.61
C ILE A 158 -2.61 -11.07 -4.54
N VAL A 159 -3.10 -9.86 -4.31
CA VAL A 159 -2.57 -8.96 -3.27
C VAL A 159 -3.31 -9.24 -1.97
N GLY A 160 -2.60 -9.62 -0.94
CA GLY A 160 -3.17 -10.19 0.29
C GLY A 160 -3.67 -9.20 1.32
N GLU A 161 -4.07 -8.01 0.90
CA GLU A 161 -4.65 -6.98 1.76
C GLU A 161 -5.94 -7.41 2.44
N PRO A 162 -6.23 -6.91 3.66
CA PRO A 162 -7.35 -7.36 4.47
C PRO A 162 -8.70 -7.07 3.82
N SER A 163 -9.35 -8.11 3.32
CA SER A 163 -10.63 -8.08 2.64
C SER A 163 -11.66 -9.10 3.17
N GLY A 164 -11.36 -9.74 4.31
CA GLY A 164 -12.17 -10.82 4.88
C GLY A 164 -12.20 -12.05 3.97
N MET A 165 -11.14 -12.32 3.21
CA MET A 165 -11.05 -13.35 2.18
C MET A 165 -12.07 -13.21 1.04
N ARG A 166 -12.71 -12.06 0.87
CA ARG A 166 -13.50 -11.76 -0.33
C ARG A 166 -12.60 -11.12 -1.37
N ALA A 167 -12.63 -11.64 -2.58
CA ALA A 167 -11.91 -11.05 -3.69
C ALA A 167 -12.45 -9.64 -3.99
N VAL A 168 -11.56 -8.65 -4.20
CA VAL A 168 -11.93 -7.26 -4.51
C VAL A 168 -11.28 -6.86 -5.83
N ARG A 169 -12.10 -6.41 -6.78
CA ARG A 169 -11.69 -6.13 -8.15
C ARG A 169 -11.23 -4.68 -8.41
N GLY A 170 -11.45 -3.77 -7.46
CA GLY A 170 -11.17 -2.37 -7.67
C GLY A 170 -10.81 -1.58 -6.41
N HIS A 171 -9.97 -0.56 -6.59
CA HIS A 171 -9.73 0.50 -5.61
C HIS A 171 -9.38 1.80 -6.32
N LYS A 172 -9.55 2.94 -5.63
CA LYS A 172 -9.12 4.24 -6.16
C LYS A 172 -7.59 4.35 -6.17
N GLY A 173 -7.07 5.06 -7.17
CA GLY A 173 -5.69 5.51 -7.18
C GLY A 173 -5.47 6.63 -6.16
N LYS A 174 -4.21 6.94 -5.87
CA LYS A 174 -3.81 7.98 -4.92
C LYS A 174 -2.69 8.83 -5.50
N ALA A 175 -2.71 10.14 -5.22
CA ALA A 175 -1.54 11.00 -5.28
C ALA A 175 -1.53 11.91 -4.06
N ALA A 176 -0.35 12.11 -3.47
CA ALA A 176 -0.16 13.04 -2.37
C ALA A 176 1.11 13.89 -2.60
N ALA A 177 1.04 15.14 -2.20
CA ALA A 177 2.17 16.06 -2.30
C ALA A 177 2.17 17.04 -1.13
N ARG A 178 3.37 17.51 -0.78
CA ARG A 178 3.59 18.64 0.11
C ARG A 178 4.03 19.84 -0.71
N VAL A 179 3.37 20.97 -0.47
CA VAL A 179 3.77 22.28 -0.99
C VAL A 179 4.37 23.10 0.14
N ILE A 180 5.55 23.67 -0.04
CA ILE A 180 6.16 24.58 0.91
C ILE A 180 6.36 25.92 0.21
N VAL A 181 5.75 26.96 0.76
CA VAL A 181 5.98 28.36 0.35
C VAL A 181 6.93 29.00 1.34
N LYS A 182 8.04 29.56 0.83
CA LYS A 182 9.03 30.29 1.59
C LYS A 182 9.03 31.75 1.18
N GLY A 183 8.83 32.62 2.15
CA GLY A 183 8.81 34.06 2.00
C GLY A 183 9.99 34.72 2.72
N ARG A 184 9.70 35.84 3.43
CA ARG A 184 10.70 36.57 4.19
C ARG A 184 10.12 37.09 5.49
N SER A 185 10.73 36.74 6.62
CA SER A 185 10.35 37.20 7.94
C SER A 185 10.53 38.70 8.11
N GLY A 186 9.76 39.28 9.01
CA GLY A 186 9.83 40.69 9.37
C GLY A 186 8.92 41.04 10.54
N HIS A 187 9.05 42.25 11.07
CA HIS A 187 8.12 42.72 12.11
C HIS A 187 6.76 43.04 11.49
N SER A 188 5.67 42.58 12.08
CA SER A 188 4.30 42.71 11.54
C SER A 188 3.86 44.16 11.27
N SER A 189 4.47 45.15 11.97
CA SER A 189 4.23 46.58 11.72
C SER A 189 4.88 47.14 10.42
N ARG A 190 5.74 46.34 9.80
CA ARG A 190 6.45 46.74 8.55
C ARG A 190 6.22 45.62 7.48
N PRO A 191 4.98 45.45 7.03
CA PRO A 191 4.65 44.41 6.03
C PRO A 191 5.32 44.62 4.70
N ASP A 192 5.74 45.86 4.40
CA ASP A 192 6.52 46.24 3.21
C ASP A 192 7.94 45.64 3.17
N LEU A 193 8.48 45.18 4.29
CA LEU A 193 9.82 44.59 4.40
C LEU A 193 9.81 43.05 4.42
N GLY A 194 8.62 42.42 4.51
CA GLY A 194 8.47 40.96 4.56
C GLY A 194 7.75 40.38 3.34
N LEU A 195 7.70 39.06 3.28
CA LEU A 195 6.87 38.29 2.34
C LEU A 195 6.13 37.23 3.12
N ASN A 196 4.81 37.43 3.28
CA ASN A 196 3.99 36.56 4.14
C ASN A 196 3.63 35.24 3.45
N ALA A 197 4.29 34.17 3.84
CA ALA A 197 4.10 32.84 3.25
C ALA A 197 2.68 32.25 3.50
N ILE A 198 2.01 32.65 4.60
CA ILE A 198 0.62 32.24 4.86
C ILE A 198 -0.32 32.91 3.87
N HIS A 199 -0.14 34.21 3.56
CA HIS A 199 -0.98 34.90 2.60
C HIS A 199 -0.81 34.29 1.20
N ALA A 200 0.41 34.01 0.77
CA ALA A 200 0.66 33.35 -0.51
C ALA A 200 0.12 31.90 -0.57
N MET A 201 0.18 31.17 0.55
CA MET A 201 -0.41 29.82 0.65
C MET A 201 -1.94 29.83 0.55
N ALA A 202 -2.60 30.95 0.89
CA ALA A 202 -4.06 31.05 0.79
C ALA A 202 -4.56 30.87 -0.64
N ASP A 203 -3.81 31.35 -1.64
CA ASP A 203 -4.16 31.17 -3.06
C ASP A 203 -4.02 29.71 -3.48
N VAL A 204 -2.96 29.03 -3.04
CA VAL A 204 -2.73 27.60 -3.28
C VAL A 204 -3.82 26.74 -2.63
N LEU A 205 -4.19 27.06 -1.38
CA LEU A 205 -5.29 26.39 -0.68
C LEU A 205 -6.63 26.63 -1.39
N SER A 206 -6.88 27.86 -1.86
CA SER A 206 -8.09 28.19 -2.61
C SER A 206 -8.17 27.39 -3.92
N ALA A 207 -7.06 27.23 -4.63
CA ALA A 207 -7.00 26.37 -5.82
C ALA A 207 -7.34 24.90 -5.49
N ALA A 208 -6.86 24.39 -4.36
CA ALA A 208 -7.20 23.04 -3.92
C ALA A 208 -8.68 22.88 -3.59
N VAL A 209 -9.31 23.86 -2.93
CA VAL A 209 -10.74 23.86 -2.62
C VAL A 209 -11.59 23.92 -3.89
N ILE A 210 -11.21 24.76 -4.86
CA ILE A 210 -11.91 24.89 -6.16
C ILE A 210 -11.82 23.55 -6.92
N GLU A 211 -10.66 22.93 -6.96
CA GLU A 211 -10.46 21.64 -7.64
C GLU A 211 -11.25 20.53 -6.95
N ALA A 212 -11.25 20.49 -5.61
CA ALA A 212 -12.04 19.53 -4.85
C ALA A 212 -13.55 19.63 -5.18
N GLU A 213 -14.09 20.85 -5.31
CA GLU A 213 -15.48 21.06 -5.70
C GLU A 213 -15.72 20.67 -7.15
N ARG A 214 -14.82 21.02 -8.08
CA ARG A 214 -14.91 20.63 -9.50
C ARG A 214 -15.02 19.11 -9.65
N LEU A 215 -14.22 18.34 -8.90
CA LEU A 215 -14.21 16.88 -8.96
C LEU A 215 -15.54 16.24 -8.52
N ARG A 216 -16.33 16.90 -7.69
CA ARG A 216 -17.68 16.42 -7.28
C ARG A 216 -18.67 16.38 -8.43
N HIS A 217 -18.39 17.08 -9.53
CA HIS A 217 -19.22 17.12 -10.72
C HIS A 217 -18.79 16.11 -11.81
N GLY A 218 -17.89 15.20 -11.48
CA GLY A 218 -17.47 14.10 -12.36
C GLY A 218 -16.08 14.26 -12.98
N PRO A 219 -15.62 13.28 -13.70
CA PRO A 219 -16.35 12.07 -14.12
C PRO A 219 -16.78 11.17 -12.96
N PHE A 220 -17.80 10.31 -13.22
CA PHE A 220 -18.37 9.42 -12.22
C PHE A 220 -18.08 7.95 -12.53
N ASP A 221 -17.84 7.16 -11.47
CA ASP A 221 -17.84 5.72 -11.48
C ASP A 221 -18.65 5.21 -10.27
N THR A 222 -19.85 4.70 -10.54
CA THR A 222 -20.79 4.27 -9.50
C THR A 222 -20.36 3.01 -8.75
N THR A 223 -19.23 2.42 -9.14
CA THR A 223 -18.60 1.32 -8.40
C THR A 223 -18.04 1.78 -7.05
N PHE A 224 -17.77 3.08 -6.93
CA PHE A 224 -17.13 3.68 -5.74
C PHE A 224 -18.06 4.58 -4.95
N GLU A 225 -17.74 4.78 -3.68
CA GLU A 225 -18.38 5.76 -2.81
C GLU A 225 -17.32 6.65 -2.14
N PRO A 226 -17.32 7.97 -2.40
CA PRO A 226 -18.16 8.67 -3.41
C PRO A 226 -17.78 8.26 -4.84
N PRO A 227 -18.72 8.39 -5.82
CA PRO A 227 -18.55 7.89 -7.19
C PRO A 227 -17.68 8.79 -8.07
N TYR A 228 -16.86 9.65 -7.51
CA TYR A 228 -15.98 10.59 -8.20
C TYR A 228 -14.59 10.61 -7.60
N SER A 229 -13.63 11.17 -8.32
CA SER A 229 -12.29 11.48 -7.78
C SER A 229 -12.39 12.60 -6.76
N SER A 230 -11.64 12.49 -5.68
CA SER A 230 -11.67 13.49 -4.60
C SER A 230 -10.28 14.05 -4.31
N LEU A 231 -10.25 15.27 -3.77
CA LEU A 231 -9.04 15.94 -3.32
C LEU A 231 -9.31 16.63 -2.00
N GLN A 232 -8.33 16.62 -1.09
CA GLN A 232 -8.40 17.41 0.13
C GLN A 232 -7.02 17.90 0.57
N ALA A 233 -7.03 19.03 1.30
CA ALA A 233 -5.92 19.50 2.09
C ALA A 233 -6.00 18.84 3.48
N GLY A 234 -5.00 18.00 3.80
CA GLY A 234 -5.00 17.23 5.05
C GLY A 234 -4.29 17.95 6.20
N VAL A 235 -3.24 18.68 5.88
CA VAL A 235 -2.43 19.43 6.88
C VAL A 235 -2.05 20.78 6.32
N ILE A 236 -2.15 21.83 7.13
CA ILE A 236 -1.56 23.14 6.87
C ILE A 236 -0.85 23.63 8.11
N ALA A 237 0.38 24.13 7.96
CA ALA A 237 1.17 24.66 9.07
C ALA A 237 2.04 25.84 8.61
N GLY A 238 2.06 26.92 9.39
CA GLY A 238 2.90 28.10 9.10
C GLY A 238 2.85 29.15 10.20
N GLY A 239 3.89 30.00 10.21
CA GLY A 239 4.04 31.07 11.20
C GLY A 239 4.52 30.60 12.57
N GLN A 240 4.91 31.58 13.42
CA GLN A 240 5.46 31.33 14.76
C GLN A 240 4.79 32.23 15.81
N SER A 241 4.49 33.49 15.48
CA SER A 241 3.89 34.46 16.38
C SER A 241 3.12 35.54 15.61
N VAL A 242 2.08 36.11 16.22
CA VAL A 242 1.21 37.12 15.59
C VAL A 242 1.93 38.42 15.19
N ASN A 243 3.09 38.72 15.81
CA ASN A 243 3.85 39.93 15.56
C ASN A 243 5.07 39.69 14.62
N ILE A 244 5.18 38.52 14.02
CA ILE A 244 6.21 38.16 13.04
C ILE A 244 5.52 37.84 11.73
N ILE A 245 6.04 38.41 10.61
CA ILE A 245 5.59 38.01 9.25
C ILE A 245 6.06 36.58 8.99
N PRO A 246 5.14 35.63 8.71
CA PRO A 246 5.50 34.23 8.48
C PRO A 246 6.38 34.09 7.22
N ASP A 247 7.54 33.49 7.36
CA ASP A 247 8.46 33.20 6.24
C ASP A 247 8.31 31.79 5.66
N THR A 248 7.47 30.95 6.29
CA THR A 248 7.25 29.58 5.81
C THR A 248 5.81 29.16 6.08
N CYS A 249 5.20 28.50 5.06
CA CYS A 249 3.93 27.80 5.20
C CYS A 249 3.99 26.51 4.37
N ALA A 250 3.51 25.40 4.95
CA ALA A 250 3.43 24.10 4.31
C ALA A 250 1.99 23.61 4.22
N LEU A 251 1.65 22.93 3.13
CA LEU A 251 0.33 22.36 2.85
C LEU A 251 0.51 20.92 2.33
N ASP A 252 -0.14 19.95 2.96
CA ASP A 252 -0.19 18.56 2.50
C ASP A 252 -1.54 18.29 1.81
N LEU A 253 -1.46 17.77 0.59
CA LEU A 253 -2.59 17.47 -0.27
C LEU A 253 -2.66 15.97 -0.57
N GLU A 254 -3.88 15.42 -0.63
CA GLU A 254 -4.15 14.08 -1.12
C GLU A 254 -5.28 14.09 -2.13
N ALA A 255 -5.09 13.38 -3.25
CA ALA A 255 -6.12 13.09 -4.24
C ALA A 255 -6.37 11.59 -4.33
N ARG A 256 -7.64 11.20 -4.46
CA ARG A 256 -8.09 9.83 -4.75
C ARG A 256 -8.76 9.81 -6.11
N ALA A 257 -8.22 9.02 -7.02
CA ALA A 257 -8.66 8.95 -8.41
C ALA A 257 -9.52 7.71 -8.67
N ILE A 258 -10.66 7.87 -9.33
CA ILE A 258 -11.38 6.73 -9.92
C ILE A 258 -10.56 6.14 -11.07
N PRO A 259 -10.82 4.89 -11.50
CA PRO A 259 -10.12 4.27 -12.62
C PRO A 259 -10.12 5.15 -13.89
N ARG A 260 -9.06 5.01 -14.69
CA ARG A 260 -8.78 5.79 -15.92
C ARG A 260 -8.46 7.28 -15.70
N VAL A 261 -8.40 7.74 -14.46
CA VAL A 261 -7.90 9.06 -14.10
C VAL A 261 -6.51 8.90 -13.49
N ASP A 262 -5.51 9.58 -14.05
CA ASP A 262 -4.19 9.64 -13.45
C ASP A 262 -4.25 10.44 -12.14
N PRO A 263 -3.94 9.84 -10.99
CA PRO A 263 -4.01 10.54 -9.71
C PRO A 263 -3.14 11.78 -9.64
N ALA A 264 -1.96 11.78 -10.27
CA ALA A 264 -1.05 12.93 -10.27
C ALA A 264 -1.63 14.12 -11.04
N SER A 265 -2.43 13.86 -12.07
CA SER A 265 -3.09 14.90 -12.84
C SER A 265 -4.09 15.75 -12.03
N LEU A 266 -4.66 15.15 -10.96
CA LEU A 266 -5.59 15.85 -10.06
C LEU A 266 -4.91 16.93 -9.22
N LEU A 267 -3.60 16.82 -9.01
CA LEU A 267 -2.80 17.82 -8.29
C LEU A 267 -2.20 18.89 -9.22
N ALA A 268 -2.27 18.70 -10.55
CA ALA A 268 -1.64 19.60 -11.50
C ALA A 268 -2.18 21.05 -11.44
N PRO A 269 -3.50 21.33 -11.27
CA PRO A 269 -3.99 22.71 -11.14
C PRO A 269 -3.44 23.42 -9.90
N ILE A 270 -3.28 22.71 -8.81
CA ILE A 270 -2.74 23.25 -7.55
C ILE A 270 -1.24 23.52 -7.69
N LYS A 271 -0.50 22.61 -8.33
CA LYS A 271 0.91 22.81 -8.64
C LYS A 271 1.13 24.04 -9.51
N ALA A 272 0.34 24.20 -10.58
CA ALA A 272 0.40 25.36 -11.45
C ALA A 272 0.12 26.67 -10.69
N CYS A 273 -0.89 26.69 -9.80
CA CYS A 273 -1.16 27.83 -8.92
C CYS A 273 0.03 28.14 -8.01
N ALA A 274 0.60 27.13 -7.36
CA ALA A 274 1.76 27.30 -6.49
C ALA A 274 2.98 27.87 -7.25
N GLU A 275 3.17 27.48 -8.49
CA GLU A 275 4.25 28.02 -9.35
C GLU A 275 4.06 29.51 -9.65
N THR A 276 2.82 30.04 -9.75
CA THR A 276 2.58 31.47 -9.98
C THR A 276 3.02 32.34 -8.81
N VAL A 277 2.98 31.82 -7.60
CA VAL A 277 3.41 32.53 -6.38
C VAL A 277 4.92 32.91 -6.43
N THR A 278 5.73 32.19 -7.21
CA THR A 278 7.15 32.53 -7.38
C THR A 278 7.37 33.89 -8.06
N ALA A 279 6.44 34.34 -8.90
CA ALA A 279 6.52 35.63 -9.56
C ALA A 279 6.43 36.83 -8.58
N GLU A 280 5.92 36.61 -7.39
CA GLU A 280 5.81 37.60 -6.31
C GLU A 280 7.04 37.64 -5.40
N GLY A 281 8.10 36.85 -5.73
CA GLY A 281 9.35 36.79 -4.99
C GLY A 281 9.43 35.72 -3.90
N PHE A 282 8.40 34.85 -3.82
CA PHE A 282 8.44 33.67 -2.95
C PHE A 282 9.24 32.52 -3.60
N GLN A 283 9.73 31.60 -2.77
CA GLN A 283 10.23 30.31 -3.22
C GLN A 283 9.16 29.24 -2.96
N VAL A 284 8.95 28.33 -3.91
CA VAL A 284 7.99 27.25 -3.80
C VAL A 284 8.70 25.93 -4.00
N GLU A 285 8.51 25.01 -3.07
CA GLU A 285 8.95 23.62 -3.17
C GLU A 285 7.72 22.72 -3.34
N TRP A 286 7.74 21.88 -4.38
CA TRP A 286 6.72 20.84 -4.60
C TRP A 286 7.36 19.49 -4.35
N MET A 287 6.90 18.79 -3.32
CA MET A 287 7.44 17.50 -2.88
C MET A 287 6.38 16.40 -3.06
N PRO A 288 6.50 15.52 -4.08
CA PRO A 288 5.66 14.34 -4.16
C PRO A 288 5.88 13.45 -2.93
N ILE A 289 4.77 12.97 -2.32
CA ILE A 289 4.81 12.06 -1.17
C ILE A 289 4.58 10.65 -1.65
N SER A 290 3.50 10.41 -2.41
CA SER A 290 3.12 9.10 -2.93
C SER A 290 2.28 9.24 -4.19
N ALA A 291 2.35 8.24 -5.09
CA ALA A 291 1.42 8.11 -6.20
C ALA A 291 1.33 6.64 -6.64
N TYR A 292 0.10 6.13 -6.79
CA TYR A 292 -0.17 4.83 -7.40
C TYR A 292 -1.52 4.86 -8.13
N PRO A 293 -1.67 4.09 -9.23
CA PRO A 293 -2.89 4.07 -10.03
C PRO A 293 -4.03 3.31 -9.33
N ALA A 294 -5.25 3.51 -9.81
CA ALA A 294 -6.40 2.72 -9.42
C ALA A 294 -6.30 1.28 -9.93
N LEU A 295 -6.97 0.36 -9.23
CA LEU A 295 -7.26 -0.98 -9.70
C LEU A 295 -8.66 -1.02 -10.30
N SER A 296 -8.82 -1.71 -11.46
CA SER A 296 -10.12 -1.96 -12.08
C SER A 296 -10.06 -3.25 -12.89
N LEU A 297 -10.19 -4.40 -12.22
CA LEU A 297 -10.25 -5.70 -12.88
C LEU A 297 -11.69 -5.96 -13.39
N PRO A 298 -11.87 -6.39 -14.65
CA PRO A 298 -13.18 -6.75 -15.21
C PRO A 298 -13.90 -7.84 -14.39
N GLN A 299 -15.22 -7.81 -14.40
CA GLN A 299 -16.03 -8.77 -13.64
C GLN A 299 -15.88 -10.21 -14.17
N ASP A 300 -15.68 -10.35 -15.47
CA ASP A 300 -15.50 -11.60 -16.18
C ASP A 300 -14.03 -12.05 -16.29
N ALA A 301 -13.12 -11.36 -15.62
CA ALA A 301 -11.71 -11.75 -15.60
C ALA A 301 -11.54 -13.16 -14.98
N ALA A 302 -10.71 -13.98 -15.60
CA ALA A 302 -10.46 -15.36 -15.16
C ALA A 302 -9.97 -15.42 -13.69
N LEU A 303 -9.18 -14.43 -13.26
CA LEU A 303 -8.70 -14.33 -11.88
C LEU A 303 -9.84 -14.08 -10.88
N ALA A 304 -10.86 -13.29 -11.24
CA ALA A 304 -12.04 -13.07 -10.41
C ALA A 304 -12.89 -14.35 -10.27
N GLY A 305 -13.04 -15.09 -11.37
CA GLY A 305 -13.71 -16.41 -11.36
C GLY A 305 -12.98 -17.43 -10.51
N LEU A 306 -11.64 -17.51 -10.62
CA LEU A 306 -10.82 -18.39 -9.80
C LEU A 306 -11.00 -18.11 -8.29
N LEU A 307 -10.92 -16.85 -7.89
CA LEU A 307 -11.07 -16.49 -6.49
C LEU A 307 -12.49 -16.74 -5.98
N HIS A 308 -13.52 -16.54 -6.82
CA HIS A 308 -14.89 -16.92 -6.46
C HIS A 308 -15.02 -18.44 -6.17
N GLU A 309 -14.41 -19.28 -7.03
CA GLU A 309 -14.40 -20.73 -6.82
C GLU A 309 -13.66 -21.13 -5.53
N LEU A 310 -12.51 -20.51 -5.26
CA LEU A 310 -11.68 -20.84 -4.09
C LEU A 310 -12.27 -20.36 -2.76
N THR A 311 -12.89 -19.18 -2.75
CA THR A 311 -13.43 -18.58 -1.53
C THR A 311 -14.91 -18.94 -1.28
N GLY A 312 -15.64 -19.32 -2.32
CA GLY A 312 -17.09 -19.50 -2.28
C GLY A 312 -17.89 -18.19 -2.23
N GLU A 313 -17.20 -17.04 -2.27
CA GLU A 313 -17.79 -15.71 -2.13
C GLU A 313 -17.71 -14.93 -3.44
N ALA A 314 -18.82 -14.24 -3.79
CA ALA A 314 -18.82 -13.37 -4.97
C ALA A 314 -17.85 -12.17 -4.77
N PRO A 315 -16.99 -11.87 -5.76
CA PRO A 315 -16.07 -10.75 -5.67
C PRO A 315 -16.77 -9.41 -5.46
N LEU A 316 -16.23 -8.59 -4.57
CA LEU A 316 -16.64 -7.20 -4.40
C LEU A 316 -16.19 -6.37 -5.62
N ALA A 317 -16.99 -5.39 -5.98
CA ALA A 317 -16.65 -4.49 -7.08
C ALA A 317 -15.43 -3.62 -6.73
N ALA A 318 -15.45 -2.97 -5.56
CA ALA A 318 -14.38 -2.10 -5.11
C ALA A 318 -14.36 -1.90 -3.59
N VAL A 319 -13.20 -1.38 -3.12
CA VAL A 319 -12.99 -0.83 -1.77
C VAL A 319 -12.48 0.60 -1.85
N SER A 320 -12.52 1.33 -0.72
CA SER A 320 -12.09 2.74 -0.67
C SER A 320 -10.61 2.92 -0.39
N TYR A 321 -9.94 1.95 0.26
CA TYR A 321 -8.49 1.98 0.47
C TYR A 321 -7.76 1.62 -0.83
N GLY A 322 -6.50 2.00 -0.95
CA GLY A 322 -5.67 1.69 -2.10
C GLY A 322 -4.57 0.72 -1.72
N THR A 323 -4.05 -0.01 -2.69
CA THR A 323 -3.04 -1.04 -2.51
C THR A 323 -2.04 -1.04 -3.69
N GLU A 324 -1.02 -1.87 -3.62
CA GLU A 324 -0.08 -2.09 -4.73
C GLU A 324 -0.70 -2.79 -5.97
N ALA A 325 -1.93 -3.32 -5.88
CA ALA A 325 -2.57 -4.05 -6.96
C ALA A 325 -2.75 -3.21 -8.25
N GLY A 326 -3.01 -1.90 -8.11
CA GLY A 326 -3.09 -0.99 -9.25
C GLY A 326 -1.78 -0.86 -10.01
N LEU A 327 -0.62 -0.98 -9.33
CA LEU A 327 0.70 -0.96 -9.97
C LEU A 327 0.97 -2.22 -10.79
N TYR A 328 0.56 -3.39 -10.31
CA TYR A 328 0.61 -4.62 -11.10
C TYR A 328 -0.25 -4.51 -12.36
N GLN A 329 -1.50 -4.00 -12.21
CA GLN A 329 -2.39 -3.82 -13.35
C GLN A 329 -1.83 -2.80 -14.37
N ALA A 330 -1.25 -1.70 -13.93
CA ALA A 330 -0.61 -0.72 -14.80
C ALA A 330 0.59 -1.31 -15.57
N ALA A 331 1.27 -2.32 -15.00
CA ALA A 331 2.34 -3.07 -15.65
C ALA A 331 1.85 -4.19 -16.59
N GLY A 332 0.53 -4.35 -16.77
CA GLY A 332 -0.07 -5.32 -17.69
C GLY A 332 -0.29 -6.72 -17.11
N PHE A 333 -0.39 -6.84 -15.79
CA PHE A 333 -0.75 -8.05 -15.08
C PHE A 333 -2.14 -7.92 -14.46
N ASP A 334 -3.00 -8.92 -14.64
CA ASP A 334 -4.26 -8.97 -13.89
C ASP A 334 -3.96 -9.06 -12.40
N ALA A 335 -4.58 -8.17 -11.61
CA ALA A 335 -4.40 -8.13 -10.18
C ALA A 335 -5.77 -8.06 -9.46
N ILE A 336 -5.83 -8.70 -8.29
CA ILE A 336 -7.02 -8.72 -7.43
C ILE A 336 -6.58 -8.69 -5.96
N ILE A 337 -7.39 -8.10 -5.10
CA ILE A 337 -7.14 -8.11 -3.67
C ILE A 337 -7.89 -9.28 -3.05
N CYS A 338 -7.21 -10.07 -2.21
CA CYS A 338 -7.85 -11.12 -1.41
C CYS A 338 -6.93 -11.52 -0.25
N GLY A 339 -7.27 -11.12 0.96
CA GLY A 339 -6.49 -11.44 2.15
C GLY A 339 -7.31 -11.55 3.43
N PRO A 340 -6.70 -12.09 4.50
CA PRO A 340 -7.36 -12.29 5.78
C PRO A 340 -7.49 -10.98 6.56
N GLY A 341 -8.39 -10.94 7.52
CA GLY A 341 -8.61 -9.78 8.37
C GLY A 341 -9.55 -8.74 7.77
N ASP A 342 -9.74 -7.67 8.52
CA ASP A 342 -10.65 -6.56 8.20
C ASP A 342 -9.90 -5.24 8.30
N ILE A 343 -9.90 -4.46 7.23
CA ILE A 343 -9.19 -3.15 7.14
C ILE A 343 -9.61 -2.18 8.26
N SER A 344 -10.80 -2.31 8.82
CA SER A 344 -11.24 -1.47 9.94
C SER A 344 -10.42 -1.64 11.21
N ARG A 345 -9.63 -2.71 11.32
CA ARG A 345 -8.74 -3.02 12.44
C ARG A 345 -7.31 -2.49 12.23
N ALA A 346 -6.93 -2.20 10.97
CA ALA A 346 -5.63 -1.68 10.60
C ALA A 346 -5.38 -0.26 11.14
N HIS A 347 -4.10 0.11 11.32
CA HIS A 347 -3.64 1.45 11.70
C HIS A 347 -4.20 1.96 13.05
N LYS A 348 -4.60 1.04 13.92
CA LYS A 348 -5.14 1.36 15.26
C LYS A 348 -4.35 0.64 16.34
N PRO A 349 -4.34 1.17 17.58
CA PRO A 349 -3.91 0.42 18.75
C PRO A 349 -4.71 -0.88 18.87
N ASP A 350 -4.08 -1.91 19.41
CA ASP A 350 -4.65 -3.25 19.56
C ASP A 350 -5.17 -3.85 18.25
N GLU A 351 -4.49 -3.56 17.15
CA GLU A 351 -4.68 -4.25 15.88
C GLU A 351 -4.64 -5.77 16.11
N TYR A 352 -5.58 -6.51 15.49
CA TYR A 352 -5.66 -7.95 15.66
C TYR A 352 -6.19 -8.68 14.42
N ILE A 353 -5.84 -9.97 14.34
CA ILE A 353 -6.39 -10.93 13.40
C ILE A 353 -6.98 -12.12 14.15
N LEU A 354 -7.99 -12.80 13.56
CA LEU A 354 -8.57 -14.01 14.14
C LEU A 354 -7.82 -15.26 13.69
N ALA A 355 -7.73 -16.26 14.57
CA ALA A 355 -7.18 -17.58 14.21
C ALA A 355 -7.91 -18.21 13.02
N SER A 356 -9.24 -18.06 12.98
CA SER A 356 -10.08 -18.56 11.89
C SER A 356 -9.80 -17.90 10.55
N GLU A 357 -9.46 -16.58 10.53
CA GLU A 357 -9.10 -15.82 9.33
C GLU A 357 -7.75 -16.29 8.76
N LEU A 358 -6.76 -16.48 9.63
CA LEU A 358 -5.44 -17.02 9.24
C LEU A 358 -5.56 -18.42 8.65
N ALA A 359 -6.31 -19.30 9.32
CA ALA A 359 -6.54 -20.67 8.86
C ALA A 359 -7.33 -20.70 7.54
N ALA A 360 -8.30 -19.81 7.34
CA ALA A 360 -9.03 -19.69 6.08
C ALA A 360 -8.11 -19.26 4.94
N CYS A 361 -7.24 -18.25 5.16
CA CYS A 361 -6.29 -17.79 4.17
C CYS A 361 -5.31 -18.90 3.77
N GLN A 362 -4.72 -19.60 4.74
CA GLN A 362 -3.82 -20.72 4.46
C GLN A 362 -4.49 -21.79 3.62
N ARG A 363 -5.73 -22.22 3.97
CA ARG A 363 -6.48 -23.22 3.19
C ARG A 363 -6.75 -22.77 1.76
N ILE A 364 -7.05 -21.50 1.52
CA ILE A 364 -7.29 -20.97 0.17
C ILE A 364 -6.00 -20.98 -0.65
N ILE A 365 -4.86 -20.65 -0.05
CA ILE A 365 -3.54 -20.75 -0.72
C ILE A 365 -3.20 -22.22 -1.04
N GLU A 366 -3.46 -23.16 -0.13
CA GLU A 366 -3.27 -24.57 -0.37
C GLU A 366 -4.20 -25.11 -1.48
N ALA A 367 -5.46 -24.65 -1.51
CA ALA A 367 -6.40 -24.97 -2.57
C ALA A 367 -5.99 -24.39 -3.93
N LEU A 368 -5.39 -23.19 -3.97
CA LEU A 368 -4.75 -22.65 -5.17
C LEU A 368 -3.61 -23.56 -5.64
N GLY A 369 -2.79 -24.08 -4.72
CA GLY A 369 -1.75 -25.06 -5.01
C GLY A 369 -2.30 -26.34 -5.65
N ALA A 370 -3.38 -26.86 -5.11
CA ALA A 370 -4.05 -28.03 -5.70
C ALA A 370 -4.55 -27.76 -7.12
N ARG A 371 -5.06 -26.57 -7.42
CA ARG A 371 -5.46 -26.15 -8.80
C ARG A 371 -4.28 -25.97 -9.73
N CYS A 372 -3.09 -25.72 -9.21
CA CYS A 372 -1.83 -25.59 -9.96
C CYS A 372 -1.11 -26.93 -10.15
N SER A 373 -1.60 -28.03 -9.57
CA SER A 373 -0.99 -29.36 -9.66
C SER A 373 -1.27 -30.05 -10.99
N ALA A 374 -0.37 -31.01 -11.36
CA ALA A 374 -0.47 -31.82 -12.58
C ALA A 374 -1.49 -32.94 -12.43
#